data_0089dcda53d63e386eaebc0a22e89059
#
_entry.id   0089dcda53d63e386eaebc0a22e89059
#
_cell.length_a   1.000
_cell.length_b   1.000
_cell.length_c   1.000
_cell.angle_alpha   90.00
_cell.angle_beta   90.00
_cell.angle_gamma   90.00
#
_symmetry.space_group_name_H-M   'P 1'
#
loop_
_entity.id
_entity.type
_entity.pdbx_description
1 polymer ?
#
loop_
_entity_poly.entity_id
_entity_poly.type
_entity_poly.pdbx_seq_one_letter_code
_entity_poly.pdbx_strand_id
1 'polypeptide(L)'
;MLSEKIKTFCKEKGWWNDDYTQEYADALRKLNIDLTTDFATFFLHVEDSPTFYGRHQELYQICWFAINTNYELAITFAHDTLELPNEYIPLDSFEGEGGFFYKRSTGAVLEIELGQKLIDFQKGKLQPQWHDFNSFVEWFFEIP
;
A
#
# COMPACT_ATOMS: atom_id res chain seq x y z
N MET A 1 11.99 -7.35 5.32
CA MET A 1 11.38 -8.68 5.48
C MET A 1 10.01 -8.53 6.16
N LEU A 2 9.00 -9.25 5.66
CA LEU A 2 7.66 -9.21 6.26
C LEU A 2 7.72 -9.79 7.68
N SER A 3 7.08 -9.10 8.65
CA SER A 3 7.15 -9.52 10.04
C SER A 3 6.43 -10.85 10.28
N GLU A 4 6.91 -11.63 11.24
CA GLU A 4 6.29 -12.92 11.60
C GLU A 4 4.86 -12.72 12.15
N LYS A 5 4.61 -11.61 12.84
CA LYS A 5 3.27 -11.28 13.33
C LYS A 5 2.26 -11.15 12.21
N ILE A 6 2.64 -10.45 11.15
CA ILE A 6 1.79 -10.25 9.98
C ILE A 6 1.54 -11.58 9.29
N LYS A 7 2.60 -12.35 9.09
CA LYS A 7 2.51 -13.65 8.43
C LYS A 7 1.58 -14.60 9.18
N THR A 8 1.74 -14.67 10.51
CA THR A 8 0.90 -15.49 11.37
C THR A 8 -0.56 -15.05 11.30
N PHE A 9 -0.79 -13.74 11.40
CA PHE A 9 -2.14 -13.18 11.30
C PHE A 9 -2.80 -13.56 9.97
N CYS A 10 -2.09 -13.41 8.85
CA CYS A 10 -2.61 -13.73 7.53
C CYS A 10 -2.89 -15.21 7.36
N LYS A 11 -2.04 -16.08 7.93
CA LYS A 11 -2.27 -17.53 7.92
C LYS A 11 -3.53 -17.90 8.72
N GLU A 12 -3.72 -17.29 9.87
CA GLU A 12 -4.91 -17.52 10.69
C GLU A 12 -6.20 -17.09 10.00
N LYS A 13 -6.12 -16.03 9.17
CA LYS A 13 -7.26 -15.55 8.38
C LYS A 13 -7.52 -16.42 7.14
N GLY A 14 -6.59 -17.28 6.78
CA GLY A 14 -6.69 -18.05 5.55
C GLY A 14 -6.34 -17.24 4.30
N TRP A 15 -5.60 -16.14 4.47
CA TRP A 15 -5.23 -15.24 3.37
C TRP A 15 -3.86 -15.54 2.78
N TRP A 16 -3.07 -16.36 3.43
CA TRP A 16 -1.69 -16.60 3.02
C TRP A 16 -1.61 -17.72 1.97
N ASN A 17 -0.90 -17.44 0.88
CA ASN A 17 -0.59 -18.41 -0.17
C ASN A 17 0.92 -18.61 -0.22
N ASP A 18 1.38 -19.85 -0.08
CA ASP A 18 2.81 -20.16 -0.09
C ASP A 18 3.44 -19.84 -1.45
N ASP A 19 2.71 -20.07 -2.52
CA ASP A 19 3.15 -19.77 -3.87
C ASP A 19 2.51 -18.48 -4.38
N TYR A 20 3.18 -17.81 -5.30
CA TYR A 20 2.61 -16.64 -5.95
C TYR A 20 2.70 -16.79 -7.47
N THR A 21 1.89 -16.03 -8.21
CA THR A 21 1.86 -16.10 -9.65
C THR A 21 2.91 -15.20 -10.28
N GLN A 22 3.39 -15.60 -11.47
CA GLN A 22 4.31 -14.76 -12.23
C GLN A 22 3.67 -13.43 -12.61
N GLU A 23 2.35 -13.43 -12.86
CA GLU A 23 1.61 -12.20 -13.18
C GLU A 23 1.71 -11.17 -12.05
N TYR A 24 1.60 -11.61 -10.80
CA TYR A 24 1.72 -10.71 -9.64
C TYR A 24 3.14 -10.17 -9.52
N ALA A 25 4.14 -11.03 -9.71
CA ALA A 25 5.54 -10.59 -9.68
C ALA A 25 5.82 -9.56 -10.78
N ASP A 26 5.32 -9.80 -11.98
CA ASP A 26 5.50 -8.88 -13.10
C ASP A 26 4.79 -7.55 -12.86
N ALA A 27 3.61 -7.57 -12.24
CA ALA A 27 2.89 -6.36 -11.89
C ALA A 27 3.69 -5.49 -10.93
N LEU A 28 4.30 -6.08 -9.90
CA LEU A 28 5.14 -5.35 -8.96
C LEU A 28 6.40 -4.79 -9.64
N ARG A 29 7.03 -5.56 -10.53
CA ARG A 29 8.20 -5.08 -11.26
C ARG A 29 7.86 -3.87 -12.14
N LYS A 30 6.70 -3.88 -12.79
CA LYS A 30 6.23 -2.74 -13.57
C LYS A 30 6.01 -1.49 -12.73
N LEU A 31 5.71 -1.66 -11.45
CA LEU A 31 5.56 -0.56 -10.51
C LEU A 31 6.90 -0.15 -9.88
N ASN A 32 8.01 -0.75 -10.32
CA ASN A 32 9.35 -0.51 -9.78
C ASN A 32 9.46 -0.91 -8.31
N ILE A 33 8.81 -2.01 -7.92
CA ILE A 33 8.87 -2.57 -6.58
C ILE A 33 9.87 -3.72 -6.57
N ASP A 34 10.85 -3.66 -5.67
CA ASP A 34 11.81 -4.74 -5.47
C ASP A 34 11.10 -5.90 -4.78
N LEU A 35 11.22 -7.11 -5.35
CA LEU A 35 10.51 -8.28 -4.84
C LEU A 35 11.04 -8.80 -3.50
N THR A 36 12.17 -8.28 -3.01
CA THR A 36 12.74 -8.66 -1.72
C THR A 36 12.17 -7.85 -0.54
N THR A 37 11.34 -6.85 -0.82
CA THR A 37 10.78 -5.97 0.21
C THR A 37 9.63 -6.65 0.97
N ASP A 38 9.34 -6.14 2.17
CA ASP A 38 8.17 -6.53 2.94
C ASP A 38 6.87 -6.26 2.16
N PHE A 39 6.81 -5.13 1.48
CA PHE A 39 5.67 -4.77 0.62
C PHE A 39 5.42 -5.84 -0.45
N ALA A 40 6.47 -6.24 -1.17
CA ALA A 40 6.35 -7.25 -2.21
C ALA A 40 5.93 -8.60 -1.65
N THR A 41 6.54 -9.02 -0.54
CA THR A 41 6.19 -10.28 0.10
C THR A 41 4.71 -10.31 0.49
N PHE A 42 4.21 -9.20 1.06
CA PHE A 42 2.81 -9.11 1.44
C PHE A 42 1.90 -9.29 0.20
N PHE A 43 2.10 -8.46 -0.83
CA PHE A 43 1.18 -8.50 -1.98
C PHE A 43 1.35 -9.72 -2.89
N LEU A 44 2.49 -10.39 -2.83
CA LEU A 44 2.68 -11.64 -3.56
C LEU A 44 1.97 -12.82 -2.89
N HIS A 45 1.92 -12.84 -1.55
CA HIS A 45 1.46 -14.00 -0.80
C HIS A 45 0.11 -13.82 -0.09
N VAL A 46 -0.37 -12.59 0.08
CA VAL A 46 -1.56 -12.33 0.89
C VAL A 46 -2.70 -11.85 0.01
N GLU A 47 -3.85 -12.53 0.10
CA GLU A 47 -5.03 -12.15 -0.65
C GLU A 47 -6.29 -12.64 0.06
N ASP A 48 -7.28 -11.75 0.17
CA ASP A 48 -8.62 -12.10 0.67
C ASP A 48 -9.63 -11.93 -0.45
N SER A 49 -9.66 -10.73 -1.01
CA SER A 49 -10.48 -10.34 -2.15
C SER A 49 -9.69 -9.25 -2.88
N PRO A 50 -10.27 -8.53 -3.84
CA PRO A 50 -9.54 -7.40 -4.44
C PRO A 50 -9.10 -6.34 -3.43
N THR A 51 -9.77 -6.26 -2.27
CA THR A 51 -9.43 -5.30 -1.22
C THR A 51 -9.34 -5.99 0.13
N PHE A 52 -8.61 -5.36 1.04
CA PHE A 52 -8.55 -5.73 2.46
C PHE A 52 -9.32 -4.69 3.26
N TYR A 53 -9.98 -5.11 4.34
CA TYR A 53 -10.76 -4.20 5.18
C TYR A 53 -10.16 -4.12 6.58
N GLY A 54 -9.97 -2.91 7.07
CA GLY A 54 -9.50 -2.63 8.41
C GLY A 54 -9.74 -1.16 8.75
N ARG A 55 -9.94 -0.85 10.02
CA ARG A 55 -10.14 0.51 10.51
C ARG A 55 -11.20 1.29 9.71
N HIS A 56 -12.26 0.59 9.28
CA HIS A 56 -13.36 1.15 8.49
C HIS A 56 -12.92 1.69 7.12
N GLN A 57 -11.82 1.16 6.60
CA GLN A 57 -11.27 1.54 5.30
C GLN A 57 -10.89 0.29 4.50
N GLU A 58 -10.78 0.45 3.19
CA GLU A 58 -10.35 -0.61 2.30
C GLU A 58 -8.97 -0.30 1.75
N LEU A 59 -8.11 -1.31 1.68
CA LEU A 59 -6.83 -1.23 0.98
C LEU A 59 -6.89 -2.10 -0.27
N TYR A 60 -6.26 -1.65 -1.34
CA TYR A 60 -6.13 -2.43 -2.55
C TYR A 60 -5.22 -3.64 -2.34
N GLN A 61 -5.58 -4.77 -2.94
CA GLN A 61 -4.59 -5.77 -3.29
C GLN A 61 -3.87 -5.23 -4.54
N ILE A 62 -2.69 -4.70 -4.35
CA ILE A 62 -2.01 -3.90 -5.39
C ILE A 62 -1.77 -4.70 -6.67
N CYS A 63 -1.37 -5.98 -6.56
CA CYS A 63 -1.14 -6.80 -7.74
C CYS A 63 -2.43 -7.00 -8.54
N TRP A 64 -3.54 -7.28 -7.83
CA TRP A 64 -4.83 -7.48 -8.47
C TRP A 64 -5.29 -6.20 -9.19
N PHE A 65 -5.16 -5.05 -8.52
CA PHE A 65 -5.57 -3.77 -9.09
C PHE A 65 -4.71 -3.37 -10.29
N ALA A 66 -3.40 -3.60 -10.21
CA ALA A 66 -2.50 -3.29 -11.32
C ALA A 66 -2.83 -4.10 -12.58
N ILE A 67 -3.32 -5.34 -12.41
CA ILE A 67 -3.63 -6.24 -13.54
C ILE A 67 -5.05 -6.01 -14.05
N ASN A 68 -6.02 -5.83 -13.15
CA ASN A 68 -7.44 -5.92 -13.48
C ASN A 68 -8.15 -4.58 -13.58
N THR A 69 -7.48 -3.47 -13.22
CA THR A 69 -8.07 -2.13 -13.28
C THR A 69 -7.10 -1.18 -13.97
N ASN A 70 -7.56 0.05 -14.22
CA ASN A 70 -6.68 1.11 -14.70
C ASN A 70 -6.02 1.81 -13.50
N TYR A 71 -5.13 1.09 -12.83
CA TYR A 71 -4.41 1.60 -11.66
C TYR A 71 -3.56 2.84 -12.01
N GLU A 72 -3.16 2.99 -13.28
CA GLU A 72 -2.41 4.17 -13.74
C GLU A 72 -3.19 5.47 -13.51
N LEU A 73 -4.52 5.44 -13.55
CA LEU A 73 -5.31 6.63 -13.24
C LEU A 73 -5.15 7.05 -11.78
N ALA A 74 -5.07 6.09 -10.87
CA ALA A 74 -4.85 6.38 -9.45
C ALA A 74 -3.45 6.96 -9.22
N ILE A 75 -2.45 6.41 -9.91
CA ILE A 75 -1.08 6.93 -9.86
C ILE A 75 -1.04 8.37 -10.40
N THR A 76 -1.68 8.62 -11.54
CA THR A 76 -1.74 9.95 -12.14
C THR A 76 -2.41 10.95 -11.20
N PHE A 77 -3.52 10.55 -10.55
CA PHE A 77 -4.19 11.39 -9.57
C PHE A 77 -3.25 11.78 -8.42
N ALA A 78 -2.51 10.81 -7.89
CA ALA A 78 -1.58 11.07 -6.79
C ALA A 78 -0.49 12.07 -7.20
N HIS A 79 0.08 11.90 -8.38
CA HIS A 79 1.21 12.72 -8.81
C HIS A 79 0.78 14.08 -9.38
N ASP A 80 -0.30 14.12 -10.16
CA ASP A 80 -0.72 15.35 -10.85
C ASP A 80 -1.70 16.18 -10.03
N THR A 81 -2.64 15.55 -9.34
CA THR A 81 -3.68 16.25 -8.59
C THR A 81 -3.26 16.56 -7.16
N LEU A 82 -2.72 15.54 -6.46
CA LEU A 82 -2.25 15.74 -5.08
C LEU A 82 -0.82 16.28 -5.04
N GLU A 83 -0.14 16.30 -6.17
CA GLU A 83 1.24 16.77 -6.30
C GLU A 83 2.22 16.03 -5.39
N LEU A 84 1.99 14.72 -5.18
CA LEU A 84 2.91 13.89 -4.44
C LEU A 84 4.11 13.53 -5.33
N PRO A 85 5.31 13.39 -4.76
CA PRO A 85 6.46 12.91 -5.52
C PRO A 85 6.20 11.57 -6.19
N ASN A 86 6.87 11.32 -7.32
CA ASN A 86 6.68 10.10 -8.12
C ASN A 86 6.97 8.81 -7.37
N GLU A 87 7.74 8.86 -6.28
CA GLU A 87 8.04 7.69 -5.47
C GLU A 87 6.85 7.17 -4.67
N TYR A 88 5.76 7.94 -4.55
CA TYR A 88 4.55 7.52 -3.86
C TYR A 88 3.56 6.86 -4.82
N ILE A 89 2.98 5.74 -4.39
CA ILE A 89 1.89 5.08 -5.12
C ILE A 89 0.71 4.89 -4.18
N PRO A 90 -0.54 4.99 -4.70
CA PRO A 90 -1.72 4.88 -3.84
C PRO A 90 -1.98 3.45 -3.41
N LEU A 91 -2.45 3.29 -2.17
CA LEU A 91 -2.82 2.00 -1.59
C LEU A 91 -4.34 1.81 -1.51
N ASP A 92 -5.12 2.85 -1.84
CA ASP A 92 -6.58 2.80 -1.77
C ASP A 92 -7.20 3.76 -2.78
N SER A 93 -8.54 3.86 -2.75
CA SER A 93 -9.30 4.66 -3.70
C SER A 93 -9.39 6.14 -3.33
N PHE A 94 -8.80 6.56 -2.22
CA PHE A 94 -8.90 7.93 -1.72
C PHE A 94 -10.34 8.35 -1.43
N GLU A 95 -11.19 7.40 -1.00
CA GLU A 95 -12.56 7.70 -0.60
C GLU A 95 -12.60 8.56 0.65
N GLY A 96 -13.61 9.45 0.74
CA GLY A 96 -13.71 10.37 1.86
C GLY A 96 -12.60 11.42 1.85
N GLU A 97 -12.01 11.67 0.67
CA GLU A 97 -10.97 12.68 0.48
C GLU A 97 -9.69 12.43 1.28
N GLY A 98 -9.41 11.16 1.58
CA GLY A 98 -8.20 10.76 2.28
C GLY A 98 -7.75 9.36 1.87
N GLY A 99 -6.48 9.06 2.09
CA GLY A 99 -5.96 7.76 1.72
C GLY A 99 -4.51 7.56 2.11
N PHE A 100 -4.01 6.37 1.80
CA PHE A 100 -2.66 5.93 2.12
C PHE A 100 -1.82 5.80 0.86
N PHE A 101 -0.54 6.11 0.98
CA PHE A 101 0.42 6.08 -0.12
C PHE A 101 1.71 5.41 0.33
N TYR A 102 2.24 4.54 -0.52
CA TYR A 102 3.50 3.84 -0.25
C TYR A 102 4.65 4.56 -0.92
N LYS A 103 5.71 4.85 -0.16
CA LYS A 103 6.91 5.50 -0.67
C LYS A 103 7.91 4.44 -1.11
N ARG A 104 8.03 4.24 -2.42
CA ARG A 104 8.84 3.14 -2.98
C ARG A 104 10.33 3.26 -2.65
N SER A 105 10.83 4.47 -2.45
CA SER A 105 12.25 4.69 -2.20
C SER A 105 12.70 4.30 -0.79
N THR A 106 11.77 4.34 0.20
CA THR A 106 12.12 4.09 1.60
C THR A 106 11.29 2.98 2.26
N GLY A 107 10.14 2.63 1.67
CA GLY A 107 9.20 1.69 2.28
C GLY A 107 8.23 2.33 3.27
N ALA A 108 8.28 3.65 3.45
CA ALA A 108 7.39 4.36 4.35
C ALA A 108 5.96 4.43 3.81
N VAL A 109 5.00 4.64 4.70
CA VAL A 109 3.60 4.84 4.32
C VAL A 109 3.13 6.19 4.84
N LEU A 110 2.43 6.93 3.97
CA LEU A 110 1.95 8.27 4.23
C LEU A 110 0.42 8.27 4.20
N GLU A 111 -0.20 8.86 5.21
CA GLU A 111 -1.63 9.17 5.17
C GLU A 111 -1.82 10.64 4.84
N ILE A 112 -2.63 10.91 3.82
CA ILE A 112 -2.98 12.26 3.39
C ILE A 112 -4.51 12.41 3.41
N GLU A 113 -4.98 13.56 3.85
CA GLU A 113 -6.36 14.01 3.69
C GLU A 113 -6.32 15.36 3.01
N LEU A 114 -7.32 15.66 2.18
CA LEU A 114 -7.44 17.01 1.59
C LEU A 114 -7.56 18.05 2.70
N GLY A 115 -6.97 19.20 2.47
CA GLY A 115 -6.92 20.27 3.45
C GLY A 115 -5.56 20.35 4.12
N GLN A 116 -5.55 20.51 5.45
CA GLN A 116 -4.32 20.87 6.16
C GLN A 116 -3.21 19.83 6.08
N LYS A 117 -3.53 18.53 6.13
CA LYS A 117 -2.51 17.49 6.00
C LYS A 117 -1.77 17.55 4.67
N LEU A 118 -2.52 17.72 3.57
CA LEU A 118 -1.91 17.82 2.25
C LEU A 118 -1.04 19.07 2.14
N ILE A 119 -1.55 20.20 2.64
CA ILE A 119 -0.80 21.46 2.64
C ILE A 119 0.49 21.31 3.47
N ASP A 120 0.40 20.70 4.65
CA ASP A 120 1.56 20.49 5.51
C ASP A 120 2.58 19.58 4.86
N PHE A 121 2.13 18.53 4.17
CA PHE A 121 3.03 17.65 3.46
C PHE A 121 3.75 18.38 2.33
N GLN A 122 3.03 19.15 1.54
CA GLN A 122 3.61 19.91 0.43
C GLN A 122 4.60 20.95 0.91
N LYS A 123 4.43 21.47 2.13
CA LYS A 123 5.35 22.44 2.75
C LYS A 123 6.50 21.76 3.49
N GLY A 124 6.58 20.44 3.49
CA GLY A 124 7.63 19.73 4.21
C GLY A 124 7.40 19.65 5.72
N LYS A 125 6.19 19.94 6.20
CA LYS A 125 5.85 19.93 7.63
C LYS A 125 5.27 18.61 8.11
N LEU A 126 4.88 17.72 7.19
CA LEU A 126 4.34 16.40 7.51
C LEU A 126 5.22 15.35 6.87
N GLN A 127 5.65 14.37 7.66
CA GLN A 127 6.42 13.22 7.20
C GLN A 127 5.52 11.99 7.21
N PRO A 128 5.87 10.92 6.46
CA PRO A 128 5.13 9.65 6.52
C PRO A 128 5.01 9.17 7.96
N GLN A 129 3.80 8.79 8.36
CA GLN A 129 3.49 8.43 9.75
C GLN A 129 4.02 7.03 10.11
N TRP A 130 4.20 6.16 9.12
CA TRP A 130 4.78 4.83 9.32
C TRP A 130 6.11 4.75 8.57
N HIS A 131 7.19 4.39 9.27
CA HIS A 131 8.52 4.38 8.66
C HIS A 131 8.76 3.15 7.77
N ASP A 132 7.95 2.09 7.92
CA ASP A 132 8.01 0.93 7.04
C ASP A 132 6.63 0.32 6.85
N PHE A 133 6.53 -0.60 5.89
CA PHE A 133 5.27 -1.23 5.53
C PHE A 133 4.78 -2.18 6.63
N ASN A 134 5.68 -2.87 7.31
CA ASN A 134 5.31 -3.74 8.43
C ASN A 134 4.54 -2.97 9.51
N SER A 135 5.08 -1.82 9.93
CA SER A 135 4.43 -0.99 10.95
C SER A 135 3.05 -0.54 10.51
N PHE A 136 2.90 -0.18 9.24
CA PHE A 136 1.61 0.23 8.70
C PHE A 136 0.60 -0.91 8.72
N VAL A 137 0.98 -2.09 8.25
CA VAL A 137 0.09 -3.25 8.19
C VAL A 137 -0.34 -3.70 9.60
N GLU A 138 0.62 -3.72 10.54
CA GLU A 138 0.30 -4.06 11.93
C GLU A 138 -0.71 -3.09 12.52
N TRP A 139 -0.56 -1.81 12.24
CA TRP A 139 -1.52 -0.80 12.67
C TRP A 139 -2.88 -1.00 11.96
N PHE A 140 -2.87 -1.17 10.66
CA PHE A 140 -4.10 -1.25 9.85
C PHE A 140 -4.99 -2.41 10.27
N PHE A 141 -4.42 -3.57 10.52
CA PHE A 141 -5.16 -4.76 10.94
C PHE A 141 -5.22 -4.93 12.46
N GLU A 142 -4.72 -3.96 13.22
CA GLU A 142 -4.73 -3.98 14.68
C GLU A 142 -4.07 -5.25 15.23
N ILE A 143 -2.95 -5.62 14.67
CA ILE A 143 -2.17 -6.80 15.09
C ILE A 143 -1.38 -6.44 16.36
N PRO A 144 -1.60 -7.17 17.49
CA PRO A 144 -0.95 -6.84 18.76
C PRO A 144 0.56 -7.08 18.79
#